data_04cd481b47859fdc3b42607b5dda94d9
#
_entry.id   04cd481b47859fdc3b42607b5dda94d9
#
_cell.length_a   1.000
_cell.length_b   1.000
_cell.length_c   1.000
_cell.angle_alpha   90.00
_cell.angle_beta   90.00
_cell.angle_gamma   90.00
#
_symmetry.space_group_name_H-M   'P 1'
#
loop_
_entity.id
_entity.type
_entity.pdbx_description
1 polymer ?
#
loop_
_entity_poly.entity_id
_entity_poly.type
_entity_poly.pdbx_seq_one_letter_code
_entity_poly.pdbx_strand_id
1 'polypeptide(L)'
;MKIQPVFAAVVLAALVGCANDPAPTEQLKLTEQAVAQATAVGATDEEPDLVTAQTKLTQARADMAEKSYKDARMQAEQAELDARLAEARVLTQKSDAQVAQVNTRLERLRKQLGAGQ
;
A
#
# COMPACT_ATOMS: atom_id res chain seq x y z
N MET A 1 -15.83 3.42 -56.65
CA MET A 1 -14.62 2.92 -55.94
C MET A 1 -13.87 4.07 -55.25
N LYS A 2 -14.50 4.83 -54.41
CA LYS A 2 -13.85 5.94 -53.65
C LYS A 2 -14.07 5.80 -52.12
N ILE A 3 -14.17 4.60 -51.62
CA ILE A 3 -14.43 4.31 -50.17
C ILE A 3 -13.15 4.01 -49.40
N GLN A 4 -12.04 3.76 -50.06
CA GLN A 4 -10.75 3.41 -49.41
C GLN A 4 -10.13 4.51 -48.51
N PRO A 5 -10.18 5.83 -48.85
CA PRO A 5 -9.57 6.82 -47.98
C PRO A 5 -10.35 7.08 -46.67
N VAL A 6 -11.67 6.80 -46.65
CA VAL A 6 -12.50 6.99 -45.45
C VAL A 6 -12.24 5.96 -44.41
N PHE A 7 -11.97 4.70 -44.77
CA PHE A 7 -11.61 3.63 -43.83
C PHE A 7 -10.25 3.87 -43.19
N ALA A 8 -9.26 4.39 -43.93
CA ALA A 8 -7.94 4.70 -43.37
C ALA A 8 -8.00 5.84 -42.33
N ALA A 9 -8.85 6.83 -42.53
CA ALA A 9 -9.02 7.94 -41.59
C ALA A 9 -9.72 7.51 -40.27
N VAL A 10 -10.65 6.56 -40.33
CA VAL A 10 -11.35 6.03 -39.15
C VAL A 10 -10.44 5.17 -38.30
N VAL A 11 -9.55 4.38 -38.91
CA VAL A 11 -8.57 3.55 -38.17
C VAL A 11 -7.52 4.40 -37.47
N LEU A 12 -7.08 5.52 -38.04
CA LEU A 12 -6.14 6.44 -37.39
C LEU A 12 -6.77 7.16 -36.18
N ALA A 13 -8.06 7.47 -36.22
CA ALA A 13 -8.78 8.12 -35.12
C ALA A 13 -8.97 7.21 -33.90
N ALA A 14 -9.02 5.89 -34.10
CA ALA A 14 -9.14 4.92 -33.00
C ALA A 14 -7.85 4.73 -32.19
N LEU A 15 -6.69 5.10 -32.71
CA LEU A 15 -5.39 4.97 -32.05
C LEU A 15 -5.07 6.14 -31.10
N VAL A 16 -5.78 7.24 -31.16
CA VAL A 16 -5.54 8.42 -30.30
C VAL A 16 -6.23 8.29 -28.92
N GLY A 17 -7.12 7.32 -28.74
CA GLY A 17 -7.90 7.14 -27.50
C GLY A 17 -7.17 6.48 -26.34
N CYS A 18 -5.96 5.94 -26.51
CA CYS A 18 -5.28 5.15 -25.48
C CYS A 18 -4.10 5.85 -24.79
N ALA A 19 -3.82 7.12 -25.06
CA ALA A 19 -2.56 7.76 -24.68
C ALA A 19 -2.63 8.71 -23.46
N ASN A 20 -3.78 8.90 -22.82
CA ASN A 20 -3.91 9.85 -21.71
C ASN A 20 -4.50 9.21 -20.46
N ASP A 21 -3.69 8.45 -19.71
CA ASP A 21 -4.03 8.17 -18.33
C ASP A 21 -3.96 9.48 -17.52
N PRO A 22 -5.00 9.80 -16.72
CA PRO A 22 -4.95 10.98 -15.86
C PRO A 22 -3.87 10.80 -14.78
N ALA A 23 -3.26 11.92 -14.38
CA ALA A 23 -2.27 11.93 -13.32
C ALA A 23 -2.86 11.34 -12.02
N PRO A 24 -2.24 10.31 -11.39
CA PRO A 24 -2.78 9.61 -10.23
C PRO A 24 -2.53 10.36 -8.91
N THR A 25 -2.85 11.65 -8.87
CA THR A 25 -2.58 12.53 -7.72
C THR A 25 -3.27 12.05 -6.44
N GLU A 26 -4.53 11.64 -6.54
CA GLU A 26 -5.28 11.15 -5.36
C GLU A 26 -4.75 9.80 -4.88
N GLN A 27 -4.35 8.92 -5.80
CA GLN A 27 -3.73 7.64 -5.44
C GLN A 27 -2.41 7.86 -4.70
N LEU A 28 -1.57 8.80 -5.14
CA LEU A 28 -0.33 9.14 -4.44
C LEU A 28 -0.60 9.64 -3.02
N LYS A 29 -1.59 10.49 -2.82
CA LYS A 29 -1.99 10.94 -1.47
C LYS A 29 -2.45 9.79 -0.59
N LEU A 30 -3.28 8.89 -1.11
CA LEU A 30 -3.72 7.70 -0.37
C LEU A 30 -2.55 6.83 0.05
N THR A 31 -1.58 6.64 -0.84
CA THR A 31 -0.36 5.87 -0.56
C THR A 31 0.49 6.55 0.52
N GLU A 32 0.67 7.86 0.44
CA GLU A 32 1.39 8.63 1.47
C GLU A 32 0.72 8.52 2.84
N GLN A 33 -0.61 8.57 2.87
CA GLN A 33 -1.37 8.37 4.10
C GLN A 33 -1.21 6.95 4.65
N ALA A 34 -1.24 5.92 3.80
CA ALA A 34 -1.04 4.54 4.22
C ALA A 34 0.36 4.31 4.82
N VAL A 35 1.41 4.87 4.21
CA VAL A 35 2.79 4.81 4.74
C VAL A 35 2.87 5.54 6.08
N ALA A 36 2.28 6.72 6.19
CA ALA A 36 2.25 7.48 7.45
C ALA A 36 1.48 6.72 8.54
N GLN A 37 0.37 6.07 8.21
CA GLN A 37 -0.42 5.26 9.13
C GLN A 37 0.37 4.05 9.64
N ALA A 38 1.06 3.31 8.77
CA ALA A 38 1.92 2.20 9.16
C ALA A 38 3.01 2.65 10.15
N THR A 39 3.64 3.78 9.88
CA THR A 39 4.63 4.38 10.78
C THR A 39 4.00 4.80 12.12
N ALA A 40 2.83 5.40 12.10
CA ALA A 40 2.13 5.86 13.31
C ALA A 40 1.75 4.70 14.24
N VAL A 41 1.43 3.51 13.71
CA VAL A 41 1.18 2.32 14.53
C VAL A 41 2.48 1.63 14.98
N GLY A 42 3.63 2.11 14.55
CA GLY A 42 4.95 1.67 15.01
C GLY A 42 5.73 0.80 14.04
N ALA A 43 5.36 0.76 12.75
CA ALA A 43 6.23 0.16 11.74
C ALA A 43 7.51 1.00 11.61
N THR A 44 8.64 0.34 11.54
CA THR A 44 9.97 0.93 11.38
C THR A 44 10.67 0.36 10.15
N ASP A 45 11.87 0.82 9.87
CA ASP A 45 12.69 0.29 8.78
C ASP A 45 13.13 -1.18 8.98
N GLU A 46 12.79 -1.77 10.13
CA GLU A 46 12.94 -3.21 10.38
C GLU A 46 11.78 -4.02 9.77
N GLU A 47 10.66 -3.35 9.43
CA GLU A 47 9.51 -3.97 8.78
C GLU A 47 9.72 -3.95 7.25
N PRO A 48 9.98 -5.10 6.60
CA PRO A 48 10.34 -5.14 5.19
C PRO A 48 9.23 -4.64 4.26
N ASP A 49 7.98 -4.80 4.65
CA ASP A 49 6.86 -4.29 3.85
C ASP A 49 6.79 -2.76 3.89
N LEU A 50 7.16 -2.11 5.00
CA LEU A 50 7.26 -0.65 5.06
C LEU A 50 8.37 -0.13 4.13
N VAL A 51 9.54 -0.75 4.16
CA VAL A 51 10.67 -0.38 3.29
C VAL A 51 10.30 -0.54 1.81
N THR A 52 9.60 -1.64 1.49
CA THR A 52 9.11 -1.88 0.12
C THR A 52 8.09 -0.82 -0.29
N ALA A 53 7.16 -0.46 0.58
CA ALA A 53 6.17 0.59 0.34
C ALA A 53 6.83 1.95 0.07
N GLN A 54 7.80 2.35 0.88
CA GLN A 54 8.54 3.60 0.73
C GLN A 54 9.34 3.64 -0.58
N THR A 55 9.95 2.53 -0.96
CA THR A 55 10.70 2.41 -2.23
C THR A 55 9.76 2.57 -3.42
N LYS A 56 8.63 1.88 -3.44
CA LYS A 56 7.64 1.98 -4.51
C LYS A 56 6.99 3.37 -4.57
N LEU A 57 6.73 4.00 -3.42
CA LEU A 57 6.22 5.37 -3.38
C LEU A 57 7.22 6.36 -3.99
N THR A 58 8.50 6.17 -3.72
CA THR A 58 9.56 6.98 -4.33
C THR A 58 9.59 6.80 -5.85
N GLN A 59 9.47 5.57 -6.33
CA GLN A 59 9.38 5.28 -7.77
C GLN A 59 8.11 5.90 -8.37
N ALA A 60 6.95 5.78 -7.71
CA ALA A 60 5.71 6.38 -8.18
C ALA A 60 5.81 7.91 -8.36
N ARG A 61 6.52 8.58 -7.46
CA ARG A 61 6.80 10.02 -7.58
C ARG A 61 7.72 10.36 -8.74
N ALA A 62 8.73 9.54 -9.00
CA ALA A 62 9.60 9.69 -10.16
C ALA A 62 8.82 9.49 -11.46
N ASP A 63 8.03 8.44 -11.57
CA ASP A 63 7.18 8.16 -12.73
C ASP A 63 6.16 9.29 -12.96
N MET A 64 5.63 9.88 -11.88
CA MET A 64 4.74 11.05 -11.95
C MET A 64 5.45 12.27 -12.54
N ALA A 65 6.70 12.53 -12.16
CA ALA A 65 7.51 13.63 -12.68
C ALA A 65 7.84 13.44 -14.17
N GLU A 66 8.00 12.20 -14.60
CA GLU A 66 8.23 11.82 -16.00
C GLU A 66 6.95 11.74 -16.83
N LYS A 67 5.78 12.00 -16.22
CA LYS A 67 4.45 11.85 -16.83
C LYS A 67 4.09 10.42 -17.26
N SER A 68 4.77 9.43 -16.70
CA SER A 68 4.47 8.01 -16.83
C SER A 68 3.31 7.61 -15.90
N TYR A 69 2.13 8.20 -16.12
CA TYR A 69 1.02 8.16 -15.17
C TYR A 69 0.48 6.76 -14.90
N LYS A 70 0.53 5.87 -15.87
CA LYS A 70 0.14 4.47 -15.70
C LYS A 70 1.07 3.75 -14.72
N ASP A 71 2.38 3.92 -14.90
CA ASP A 71 3.39 3.30 -14.06
C ASP A 71 3.37 3.92 -12.66
N ALA A 72 3.23 5.25 -12.57
CA ALA A 72 3.06 5.97 -11.31
C ALA A 72 1.88 5.43 -10.49
N ARG A 73 0.72 5.20 -11.15
CA ARG A 73 -0.45 4.61 -10.51
C ARG A 73 -0.18 3.20 -10.02
N MET A 74 0.39 2.34 -10.86
CA MET A 74 0.68 0.96 -10.52
C MET A 74 1.64 0.88 -9.32
N GLN A 75 2.71 1.66 -9.30
CA GLN A 75 3.64 1.71 -8.18
C GLN A 75 2.99 2.26 -6.91
N ALA A 76 2.15 3.29 -7.02
CA ALA A 76 1.44 3.85 -5.88
C ALA A 76 0.44 2.85 -5.26
N GLU A 77 -0.36 2.17 -6.08
CA GLU A 77 -1.30 1.14 -5.62
C GLU A 77 -0.58 -0.01 -4.90
N GLN A 78 0.53 -0.49 -5.45
CA GLN A 78 1.34 -1.53 -4.81
C GLN A 78 1.96 -1.03 -3.50
N ALA A 79 2.48 0.19 -3.47
CA ALA A 79 3.04 0.78 -2.25
C ALA A 79 1.97 0.93 -1.14
N GLU A 80 0.75 1.31 -1.50
CA GLU A 80 -0.37 1.38 -0.55
C GLU A 80 -0.65 0.01 0.09
N LEU A 81 -0.70 -1.05 -0.73
CA LEU A 81 -0.92 -2.42 -0.23
C LEU A 81 0.20 -2.89 0.69
N ASP A 82 1.45 -2.64 0.32
CA ASP A 82 2.61 -2.99 1.16
C ASP A 82 2.59 -2.22 2.49
N ALA A 83 2.23 -0.93 2.48
CA ALA A 83 2.09 -0.14 3.70
C ALA A 83 0.99 -0.66 4.61
N ARG A 84 -0.16 -1.04 4.06
CA ARG A 84 -1.27 -1.66 4.81
C ARG A 84 -0.88 -3.02 5.39
N LEU A 85 -0.06 -3.78 4.67
CA LEU A 85 0.47 -5.06 5.17
C LEU A 85 1.43 -4.83 6.34
N ALA A 86 2.32 -3.84 6.26
CA ALA A 86 3.20 -3.45 7.36
C ALA A 86 2.39 -3.03 8.59
N GLU A 87 1.36 -2.21 8.42
CA GLU A 87 0.43 -1.82 9.50
C GLU A 87 -0.20 -3.05 10.16
N ALA A 88 -0.78 -3.95 9.37
CA ALA A 88 -1.47 -5.13 9.87
C ALA A 88 -0.51 -6.06 10.64
N ARG A 89 0.73 -6.24 10.18
CA ARG A 89 1.74 -7.05 10.87
C ARG A 89 2.09 -6.47 12.24
N VAL A 90 2.35 -5.16 12.30
CA VAL A 90 2.67 -4.50 13.58
C VAL A 90 1.50 -4.60 14.57
N LEU A 91 0.27 -4.39 14.10
CA LEU A 91 -0.92 -4.52 14.94
C LEU A 91 -1.11 -5.97 15.44
N THR A 92 -0.87 -6.95 14.60
CA THR A 92 -0.91 -8.37 14.98
C THR A 92 0.13 -8.69 16.05
N GLN A 93 1.39 -8.28 15.85
CA GLN A 93 2.46 -8.47 16.83
C GLN A 93 2.11 -7.84 18.20
N LYS A 94 1.56 -6.64 18.19
CA LYS A 94 1.10 -5.96 19.41
C LYS A 94 -0.03 -6.72 20.11
N SER A 95 -1.00 -7.20 19.34
CA SER A 95 -2.11 -8.00 19.85
C SER A 95 -1.61 -9.30 20.49
N ASP A 96 -0.72 -10.01 19.82
CA ASP A 96 -0.13 -11.26 20.33
C ASP A 96 0.65 -11.03 21.63
N ALA A 97 1.42 -9.94 21.70
CA ALA A 97 2.13 -9.55 22.92
C ALA A 97 1.17 -9.26 24.09
N GLN A 98 0.04 -8.58 23.82
CA GLN A 98 -0.99 -8.31 24.80
C GLN A 98 -1.66 -9.59 25.30
N VAL A 99 -2.01 -10.51 24.39
CA VAL A 99 -2.57 -11.83 24.75
C VAL A 99 -1.60 -12.61 25.62
N ALA A 100 -0.32 -12.67 25.27
CA ALA A 100 0.72 -13.34 26.08
C ALA A 100 0.81 -12.71 27.48
N GLN A 101 0.75 -11.39 27.59
CA GLN A 101 0.79 -10.68 28.86
C GLN A 101 -0.42 -11.01 29.73
N VAL A 102 -1.62 -11.04 29.15
CA VAL A 102 -2.85 -11.41 29.88
C VAL A 102 -2.78 -12.84 30.36
N ASN A 103 -2.35 -13.78 29.54
CA ASN A 103 -2.19 -15.18 29.93
C ASN A 103 -1.23 -15.34 31.10
N THR A 104 -0.07 -14.65 31.08
CA THR A 104 0.88 -14.66 32.19
C THR A 104 0.25 -14.13 33.48
N ARG A 105 -0.57 -13.07 33.40
CA ARG A 105 -1.29 -12.54 34.56
C ARG A 105 -2.31 -13.53 35.12
N LEU A 106 -3.06 -14.20 34.23
CA LEU A 106 -4.02 -15.23 34.62
C LEU A 106 -3.34 -16.42 35.35
N GLU A 107 -2.22 -16.87 34.83
CA GLU A 107 -1.45 -17.95 35.49
C GLU A 107 -0.96 -17.55 36.89
N ARG A 108 -0.48 -16.33 37.07
CA ARG A 108 -0.08 -15.81 38.39
C ARG A 108 -1.25 -15.78 39.34
N LEU A 109 -2.40 -15.29 38.92
CA LEU A 109 -3.62 -15.24 39.74
C LEU A 109 -4.11 -16.63 40.11
N ARG A 110 -4.10 -17.58 39.18
CA ARG A 110 -4.45 -18.98 39.47
C ARG A 110 -3.53 -19.58 40.52
N LYS A 111 -2.21 -19.35 40.43
CA LYS A 111 -1.24 -19.82 41.42
C LYS A 111 -1.47 -19.18 42.81
N GLN A 112 -1.79 -17.88 42.85
CA GLN A 112 -2.09 -17.18 44.10
C GLN A 112 -3.37 -17.72 44.77
N LEU A 113 -4.42 -17.99 43.98
CA LEU A 113 -5.67 -18.55 44.47
C LEU A 113 -5.49 -20.02 44.92
N GLY A 114 -4.69 -20.82 44.22
CA GLY A 114 -4.38 -22.21 44.58
C GLY A 114 -3.44 -22.33 45.80
N ALA A 115 -2.58 -21.35 46.06
CA ALA A 115 -1.71 -21.32 47.23
C ALA A 115 -2.41 -20.86 48.52
N GLY A 116 -3.64 -20.27 48.41
CA GLY A 116 -4.44 -19.85 49.57
C GLY A 116 -5.43 -20.89 50.09
N GLN A 117 -5.40 -22.13 49.56
CA GLN A 117 -6.13 -23.30 50.06
C GLN A 117 -5.17 -24.26 50.74
#